data_768e67587b528920e00a58887bb370d8
#
_entry.id   768e67587b528920e00a58887bb370d8
#
_cell.length_a   1.000
_cell.length_b   1.000
_cell.length_c   1.000
_cell.angle_alpha   90.00
_cell.angle_beta   90.00
_cell.angle_gamma   90.00
#
_symmetry.space_group_name_H-M   'P 1'
#
loop_
_entity.id
_entity.type
_entity.pdbx_description
1 polymer ?
#
loop_
_entity_poly.entity_id
_entity_poly.type
_entity_poly.pdbx_seq_one_letter_code
_entity_poly.pdbx_strand_id
1 'polypeptide(L)'
;IDFVRQFNDTTFDSEKAASLSTYMEKTTGDNTTLQYVTLNNSLNQVSWAEFHGTRLTTPVPSVKEITPTYNVIVLDYVVTRVGQNGQSEYYNVEEYYRVRYTNTRMYLLNFERTMEEIFRGENDSISGNSILLGIRSKDVEYQTNESGKVVTFVQEGELWSYNQEANTLAKVFSFRGYEGVDDRENYGEHDIKIVNIDEAGSIDYIVYGYMNRGIHEGTVGIAVYHYDSLANTNEEQVFIPSSQSYEVMKSELGQLMYVTESGAFYIMVDGNVYGIDLNSLDTKVLVEGLSDEAVAISESNRFLAWVDPSAVRGSDTIHMIDFSTEKVTDVTGSASDYVKPLGFMQEDFVYGVAKSADVVVDAAGNTLFPMYQVKIMDTSSEEHEVLKTYEKPGYYVQSIAISGYTIYLNRIQNNGTAYVDADQDMIMNREGDSLKVVDIATKNTDEKETQVLITLQDEAKKKTPKILTPKETILEQKREVSLKEEKDNNRYYVYVKGEVVLTTDSVSDAIIAANSQMG
;
A
#
# COMPACT_ATOMS: atom_id res chain seq x y z
N ILE A 1 -10.87 -28.80 -5.52
CA ILE A 1 -11.71 -28.15 -4.48
C ILE A 1 -11.91 -29.10 -3.29
N ASP A 2 -12.42 -30.34 -3.46
CA ASP A 2 -12.72 -31.24 -2.35
C ASP A 2 -11.52 -31.54 -1.45
N PHE A 3 -10.33 -31.72 -2.05
CA PHE A 3 -9.10 -31.89 -1.29
C PHE A 3 -8.78 -30.66 -0.41
N VAL A 4 -8.92 -29.47 -0.96
CA VAL A 4 -8.66 -28.21 -0.26
C VAL A 4 -9.64 -28.02 0.90
N ARG A 5 -10.94 -28.25 0.68
CA ARG A 5 -11.96 -28.25 1.74
C ARG A 5 -11.66 -29.28 2.84
N GLN A 6 -11.29 -30.50 2.47
CA GLN A 6 -10.93 -31.53 3.43
C GLN A 6 -9.68 -31.16 4.24
N PHE A 7 -8.68 -30.54 3.60
CA PHE A 7 -7.49 -30.05 4.31
C PHE A 7 -7.88 -28.96 5.32
N ASN A 8 -8.63 -27.95 4.89
CA ASN A 8 -9.14 -26.90 5.77
C ASN A 8 -9.98 -27.47 6.93
N ASP A 9 -10.92 -28.40 6.66
CA ASP A 9 -11.69 -29.08 7.72
C ASP A 9 -10.79 -29.80 8.72
N THR A 10 -9.72 -30.43 8.23
CA THR A 10 -8.77 -31.17 9.08
C THR A 10 -7.97 -30.24 9.98
N THR A 11 -7.69 -28.99 9.56
CA THR A 11 -6.97 -28.02 10.42
C THR A 11 -7.76 -27.67 11.68
N PHE A 12 -9.09 -27.69 11.63
CA PHE A 12 -9.98 -27.42 12.78
C PHE A 12 -10.36 -28.67 13.60
N ASP A 13 -9.93 -29.86 13.20
CA ASP A 13 -10.24 -31.13 13.87
C ASP A 13 -9.00 -31.63 14.61
N SER A 14 -8.96 -31.41 15.93
CA SER A 14 -7.79 -31.78 16.77
C SER A 14 -7.45 -33.28 16.73
N GLU A 15 -8.44 -34.16 16.50
CA GLU A 15 -8.21 -35.63 16.43
C GLU A 15 -7.56 -36.01 15.09
N LYS A 16 -7.91 -35.32 14.00
CA LYS A 16 -7.39 -35.60 12.66
C LYS A 16 -6.17 -34.77 12.29
N ALA A 17 -5.92 -33.67 12.98
CA ALA A 17 -4.83 -32.74 12.66
C ALA A 17 -3.46 -33.40 12.52
N ALA A 18 -3.18 -34.45 13.30
CA ALA A 18 -1.93 -35.21 13.19
C ALA A 18 -1.66 -35.75 11.78
N SER A 19 -2.70 -36.02 10.97
CA SER A 19 -2.56 -36.50 9.59
C SER A 19 -1.96 -35.45 8.65
N LEU A 20 -2.06 -34.15 8.99
CA LEU A 20 -1.48 -33.05 8.23
C LEU A 20 0.05 -33.10 8.20
N SER A 21 0.67 -33.76 9.18
CA SER A 21 2.14 -33.94 9.25
C SER A 21 2.74 -34.55 7.99
N THR A 22 1.94 -35.26 7.17
CA THR A 22 2.38 -35.85 5.90
C THR A 22 2.59 -34.82 4.79
N TYR A 23 2.05 -33.61 4.96
CA TYR A 23 2.20 -32.49 4.05
C TYR A 23 3.18 -31.43 4.56
N MET A 24 3.57 -31.52 5.85
CA MET A 24 4.45 -30.54 6.48
C MET A 24 5.89 -30.72 6.03
N GLU A 25 6.61 -29.63 5.86
CA GLU A 25 8.04 -29.62 5.63
C GLU A 25 8.77 -29.33 6.95
N LYS A 26 9.84 -30.08 7.22
CA LYS A 26 10.65 -29.83 8.41
C LYS A 26 11.53 -28.61 8.20
N THR A 27 11.29 -27.57 8.96
CA THR A 27 12.16 -26.40 8.99
C THR A 27 12.73 -26.18 10.39
N THR A 28 13.84 -25.45 10.44
CA THR A 28 14.50 -25.01 11.67
C THR A 28 14.19 -23.56 12.02
N GLY A 29 13.30 -22.89 11.28
CA GLY A 29 12.94 -21.50 11.51
C GLY A 29 11.84 -21.35 12.57
N ASP A 30 12.05 -20.50 13.56
CA ASP A 30 11.02 -20.08 14.50
C ASP A 30 10.16 -19.01 13.82
N ASN A 31 8.92 -19.37 13.47
CA ASN A 31 7.91 -18.38 13.11
C ASN A 31 7.07 -18.07 14.35
N THR A 32 7.11 -16.83 14.79
CA THR A 32 6.41 -16.34 16.00
C THR A 32 5.15 -15.54 15.67
N THR A 33 4.54 -15.80 14.51
CA THR A 33 3.30 -15.12 14.11
C THR A 33 2.27 -16.09 13.56
N LEU A 34 1.01 -15.87 13.94
CA LEU A 34 -0.15 -16.51 13.34
C LEU A 34 -0.68 -15.75 12.13
N GLN A 35 -0.16 -14.55 11.88
CA GLN A 35 -0.54 -13.73 10.74
C GLN A 35 -0.21 -14.42 9.40
N TYR A 36 0.94 -15.09 9.33
CA TYR A 36 1.35 -15.81 8.12
C TYR A 36 1.87 -17.20 8.46
N VAL A 37 1.18 -18.22 8.01
CA VAL A 37 1.47 -19.64 8.30
C VAL A 37 1.60 -20.42 6.99
N THR A 38 2.62 -21.26 6.91
CA THR A 38 2.93 -22.11 5.74
C THR A 38 3.11 -23.57 6.14
N LEU A 39 3.40 -24.46 5.18
CA LEU A 39 3.77 -25.86 5.46
C LEU A 39 5.06 -26.00 6.28
N ASN A 40 5.85 -24.92 6.36
CA ASN A 40 7.10 -24.88 7.11
C ASN A 40 6.90 -24.55 8.60
N ASN A 41 5.70 -24.17 8.99
CA ASN A 41 5.35 -23.87 10.37
C ASN A 41 5.11 -25.14 11.20
N SER A 42 4.97 -24.98 12.51
CA SER A 42 4.62 -26.09 13.40
C SER A 42 3.21 -26.63 13.09
N LEU A 43 3.00 -27.92 13.38
CA LEU A 43 1.68 -28.52 13.26
C LEU A 43 0.63 -27.78 14.11
N ASN A 44 1.01 -27.29 15.29
CA ASN A 44 0.14 -26.51 16.15
C ASN A 44 -0.34 -25.22 15.46
N GLN A 45 0.55 -24.49 14.79
CA GLN A 45 0.17 -23.27 14.06
C GLN A 45 -0.75 -23.60 12.88
N VAL A 46 -0.43 -24.64 12.09
CA VAL A 46 -1.28 -25.05 10.96
C VAL A 46 -2.65 -25.54 11.43
N SER A 47 -2.73 -26.22 12.56
CA SER A 47 -3.97 -26.83 13.07
C SER A 47 -4.74 -26.00 14.09
N TRP A 48 -4.42 -24.71 14.27
CA TRP A 48 -5.13 -23.82 15.19
C TRP A 48 -5.09 -24.21 16.69
N ALA A 49 -4.21 -25.14 17.10
CA ALA A 49 -4.28 -25.79 18.41
C ALA A 49 -4.23 -24.82 19.59
N GLU A 50 -3.36 -23.85 19.58
CA GLU A 50 -3.20 -22.85 20.65
C GLU A 50 -4.19 -21.67 20.51
N PHE A 51 -4.63 -21.41 19.29
CA PHE A 51 -5.51 -20.29 19.00
C PHE A 51 -6.98 -20.57 19.41
N HIS A 52 -7.43 -21.80 19.35
CA HIS A 52 -8.79 -22.24 19.70
C HIS A 52 -9.91 -21.51 18.94
N GLY A 53 -9.63 -21.14 17.69
CA GLY A 53 -10.63 -20.48 16.83
C GLY A 53 -11.67 -21.44 16.26
N THR A 54 -12.82 -20.90 15.93
CA THR A 54 -13.91 -21.61 15.21
C THR A 54 -14.31 -20.83 13.96
N ARG A 55 -14.60 -21.53 12.86
CA ARG A 55 -15.10 -20.88 11.65
C ARG A 55 -16.47 -20.26 11.91
N LEU A 56 -16.62 -18.99 11.57
CA LEU A 56 -17.89 -18.26 11.62
C LEU A 56 -18.62 -18.36 10.29
N THR A 57 -17.90 -18.20 9.18
CA THR A 57 -18.43 -18.32 7.82
C THR A 57 -17.95 -19.59 7.13
N THR A 58 -18.66 -20.05 6.11
CA THR A 58 -18.25 -21.19 5.30
C THR A 58 -17.16 -20.77 4.33
N PRO A 59 -15.99 -21.48 4.25
CA PRO A 59 -14.95 -21.15 3.32
C PRO A 59 -15.44 -21.17 1.86
N VAL A 60 -15.24 -20.05 1.15
CA VAL A 60 -15.64 -19.90 -0.26
C VAL A 60 -14.42 -20.16 -1.16
N PRO A 61 -14.40 -21.27 -1.94
CA PRO A 61 -13.28 -21.57 -2.80
C PRO A 61 -13.30 -20.74 -4.08
N SER A 62 -12.23 -20.03 -4.35
CA SER A 62 -11.95 -19.33 -5.60
C SER A 62 -10.85 -20.05 -6.36
N VAL A 63 -11.07 -20.40 -7.62
CA VAL A 63 -10.06 -21.04 -8.48
C VAL A 63 -9.33 -19.94 -9.24
N LYS A 64 -8.08 -19.67 -8.86
CA LYS A 64 -7.26 -18.60 -9.45
C LYS A 64 -6.50 -19.07 -10.69
N GLU A 65 -6.00 -20.33 -10.69
CA GLU A 65 -5.26 -20.87 -11.82
C GLU A 65 -5.64 -22.34 -12.12
N ILE A 66 -5.70 -22.68 -13.38
CA ILE A 66 -5.84 -24.05 -13.88
C ILE A 66 -4.76 -24.31 -14.93
N THR A 67 -3.80 -25.17 -14.61
CA THR A 67 -2.74 -25.55 -15.54
C THR A 67 -2.69 -27.08 -15.73
N PRO A 68 -1.97 -27.61 -16.72
CA PRO A 68 -1.80 -29.04 -16.89
C PRO A 68 -1.04 -29.72 -15.73
N THR A 69 -0.29 -28.97 -14.93
CA THR A 69 0.62 -29.50 -13.92
C THR A 69 0.22 -29.19 -12.48
N TYR A 70 -0.57 -28.15 -12.26
CA TYR A 70 -1.08 -27.74 -10.95
C TYR A 70 -2.33 -26.88 -11.07
N ASN A 71 -3.02 -26.67 -9.98
CA ASN A 71 -4.11 -25.71 -9.83
C ASN A 71 -3.89 -24.86 -8.59
N VAL A 72 -4.34 -23.60 -8.64
CA VAL A 72 -4.34 -22.68 -7.50
C VAL A 72 -5.77 -22.45 -7.05
N ILE A 73 -6.01 -22.61 -5.76
CA ILE A 73 -7.30 -22.42 -5.11
C ILE A 73 -7.07 -21.55 -3.87
N VAL A 74 -7.90 -20.54 -3.68
CA VAL A 74 -7.92 -19.69 -2.49
C VAL A 74 -9.23 -19.92 -1.74
N LEU A 75 -9.18 -19.96 -0.42
CA LEU A 75 -10.34 -20.00 0.47
C LEU A 75 -10.36 -18.73 1.32
N ASP A 76 -11.52 -18.05 1.33
CA ASP A 76 -11.79 -16.89 2.17
C ASP A 76 -12.87 -17.25 3.19
N TYR A 77 -12.65 -16.90 4.46
CA TYR A 77 -13.61 -17.14 5.53
C TYR A 77 -13.26 -16.32 6.79
N VAL A 78 -14.23 -16.22 7.69
CA VAL A 78 -14.07 -15.56 8.99
C VAL A 78 -13.95 -16.60 10.09
N VAL A 79 -12.97 -16.40 10.98
CA VAL A 79 -12.78 -17.16 12.22
C VAL A 79 -13.17 -16.28 13.40
N THR A 80 -13.77 -16.88 14.43
CA THR A 80 -14.06 -16.22 15.70
C THR A 80 -13.49 -17.02 16.86
N ARG A 81 -13.14 -16.30 17.93
CA ARG A 81 -12.79 -16.88 19.24
C ARG A 81 -13.29 -15.99 20.36
N VAL A 82 -13.33 -16.52 21.57
CA VAL A 82 -13.57 -15.72 22.77
C VAL A 82 -12.21 -15.34 23.35
N GLY A 83 -11.92 -14.03 23.41
CA GLY A 83 -10.69 -13.50 24.00
C GLY A 83 -10.64 -13.66 25.53
N GLN A 84 -9.48 -13.37 26.13
CA GLN A 84 -9.28 -13.45 27.59
C GLN A 84 -10.22 -12.54 28.40
N ASN A 85 -10.65 -11.44 27.81
CA ASN A 85 -11.63 -10.52 28.40
C ASN A 85 -13.10 -10.99 28.29
N GLY A 86 -13.33 -12.18 27.69
CA GLY A 86 -14.66 -12.77 27.52
C GLY A 86 -15.44 -12.22 26.33
N GLN A 87 -14.82 -11.43 25.48
CA GLN A 87 -15.47 -10.88 24.29
C GLN A 87 -15.09 -11.65 23.03
N SER A 88 -15.97 -11.60 22.03
CA SER A 88 -15.74 -12.25 20.74
C SER A 88 -14.75 -11.42 19.91
N GLU A 89 -13.74 -12.07 19.42
CA GLU A 89 -12.78 -11.57 18.45
C GLU A 89 -13.06 -12.21 17.10
N TYR A 90 -12.81 -11.48 16.02
CA TYR A 90 -13.07 -11.89 14.64
C TYR A 90 -11.84 -11.70 13.79
N TYR A 91 -11.62 -12.63 12.84
CA TYR A 91 -10.43 -12.67 12.01
C TYR A 91 -10.80 -13.00 10.58
N ASN A 92 -10.38 -12.18 9.62
CA ASN A 92 -10.37 -12.56 8.21
C ASN A 92 -9.24 -13.55 7.98
N VAL A 93 -9.53 -14.62 7.27
CA VAL A 93 -8.57 -15.66 6.93
C VAL A 93 -8.63 -15.94 5.45
N GLU A 94 -7.48 -15.85 4.81
CA GLU A 94 -7.27 -16.32 3.44
C GLU A 94 -6.32 -17.50 3.46
N GLU A 95 -6.65 -18.56 2.73
CA GLU A 95 -5.78 -19.72 2.54
C GLU A 95 -5.51 -19.96 1.06
N TYR A 96 -4.24 -19.91 0.69
CA TYR A 96 -3.74 -20.23 -0.63
C TYR A 96 -3.29 -21.68 -0.72
N TYR A 97 -3.74 -22.36 -1.76
CA TYR A 97 -3.40 -23.76 -2.03
C TYR A 97 -2.89 -23.95 -3.45
N ARG A 98 -1.69 -24.45 -3.63
CA ARG A 98 -1.18 -24.94 -4.91
C ARG A 98 -1.19 -26.46 -4.88
N VAL A 99 -2.03 -27.07 -5.70
CA VAL A 99 -2.26 -28.52 -5.68
C VAL A 99 -2.00 -29.15 -7.03
N ARG A 100 -1.54 -30.39 -7.03
CA ARG A 100 -1.34 -31.21 -8.24
C ARG A 100 -2.02 -32.55 -8.09
N TYR A 101 -2.85 -32.91 -9.07
CA TYR A 101 -3.40 -34.26 -9.16
C TYR A 101 -2.51 -35.15 -10.02
N THR A 102 -2.27 -36.37 -9.56
CA THR A 102 -1.71 -37.47 -10.34
C THR A 102 -2.74 -38.60 -10.40
N ASN A 103 -2.54 -39.59 -11.28
CA ASN A 103 -3.46 -40.73 -11.40
C ASN A 103 -3.69 -41.51 -10.10
N THR A 104 -2.90 -41.25 -9.06
CA THR A 104 -2.92 -42.00 -7.80
C THR A 104 -3.35 -41.14 -6.59
N ARG A 105 -3.01 -39.85 -6.56
CA ARG A 105 -3.34 -38.96 -5.42
C ARG A 105 -3.21 -37.47 -5.74
N MET A 106 -3.77 -36.65 -4.84
CA MET A 106 -3.50 -35.23 -4.76
C MET A 106 -2.18 -34.98 -4.02
N TYR A 107 -1.41 -34.01 -4.50
CA TYR A 107 -0.23 -33.47 -3.83
C TYR A 107 -0.51 -32.00 -3.48
N LEU A 108 -0.22 -31.64 -2.25
CA LEU A 108 -0.14 -30.24 -1.84
C LEU A 108 1.28 -29.77 -2.14
N LEU A 109 1.41 -28.82 -3.07
CA LEU A 109 2.70 -28.27 -3.49
C LEU A 109 3.08 -27.04 -2.68
N ASN A 110 2.07 -26.24 -2.29
CA ASN A 110 2.23 -25.10 -1.39
C ASN A 110 0.93 -24.86 -0.64
N PHE A 111 1.05 -24.32 0.56
CA PHE A 111 -0.01 -23.84 1.41
C PHE A 111 0.48 -22.61 2.15
N GLU A 112 -0.30 -21.57 2.11
CA GLU A 112 -0.09 -20.35 2.86
C GLU A 112 -1.43 -19.93 3.49
N ARG A 113 -1.40 -19.44 4.70
CA ARG A 113 -2.56 -18.86 5.37
C ARG A 113 -2.18 -17.51 5.92
N THR A 114 -2.93 -16.49 5.54
CA THR A 114 -2.91 -15.18 6.17
C THR A 114 -4.11 -15.03 7.10
N MET A 115 -3.91 -14.35 8.21
CA MET A 115 -4.96 -14.08 9.18
C MET A 115 -4.81 -12.67 9.71
N GLU A 116 -5.89 -11.88 9.64
CA GLU A 116 -5.91 -10.52 10.14
C GLU A 116 -7.12 -10.26 11.05
N GLU A 117 -6.85 -9.66 12.22
CA GLU A 117 -7.89 -9.39 13.21
C GLU A 117 -8.76 -8.21 12.76
N ILE A 118 -10.08 -8.39 12.78
CA ILE A 118 -11.05 -7.34 12.49
C ILE A 118 -11.17 -6.45 13.72
N PHE A 119 -10.65 -5.23 13.61
CA PHE A 119 -10.69 -4.25 14.70
C PHE A 119 -12.12 -3.76 14.95
N ARG A 120 -12.57 -3.76 16.20
CA ARG A 120 -13.93 -3.35 16.56
C ARG A 120 -13.96 -2.13 17.48
N GLY A 121 -12.82 -1.66 17.94
CA GLY A 121 -12.73 -0.53 18.86
C GLY A 121 -13.32 -0.80 20.26
N GLU A 122 -13.76 -2.01 20.50
CA GLU A 122 -14.31 -2.45 21.78
C GLU A 122 -13.16 -2.87 22.70
N ASN A 123 -13.33 -2.70 24.01
CA ASN A 123 -12.51 -3.32 25.05
C ASN A 123 -11.01 -3.12 24.97
N ASP A 124 -10.45 -2.32 25.77
CA ASP A 124 -9.01 -2.24 26.03
C ASP A 124 -8.11 -2.22 24.77
N SER A 125 -8.71 -2.10 23.56
CA SER A 125 -7.98 -1.92 22.31
C SER A 125 -7.14 -0.63 22.35
N ILE A 126 -7.55 0.33 23.16
CA ILE A 126 -6.82 1.58 23.41
C ILE A 126 -6.49 1.64 24.90
N SER A 127 -5.21 1.44 25.24
CA SER A 127 -4.75 1.46 26.63
C SER A 127 -3.28 1.88 26.74
N GLY A 128 -2.93 2.53 27.86
CA GLY A 128 -1.60 3.08 28.03
C GLY A 128 -1.30 4.09 26.94
N ASN A 129 -0.23 3.88 26.19
CA ASN A 129 0.17 4.70 25.05
C ASN A 129 0.03 3.95 23.71
N SER A 130 -0.98 3.10 23.55
CA SER A 130 -1.11 2.29 22.33
C SER A 130 -2.54 2.02 21.92
N ILE A 131 -2.73 1.83 20.61
CA ILE A 131 -3.89 1.25 19.96
C ILE A 131 -3.51 -0.16 19.52
N LEU A 132 -4.09 -1.20 20.13
CA LEU A 132 -3.84 -2.58 19.77
C LEU A 132 -4.67 -2.96 18.55
N LEU A 133 -4.00 -3.25 17.44
CA LEU A 133 -4.64 -3.67 16.19
C LEU A 133 -4.81 -5.20 16.12
N GLY A 134 -4.10 -5.95 16.97
CA GLY A 134 -4.18 -7.40 17.02
C GLY A 134 -3.26 -8.12 16.05
N ILE A 135 -3.66 -9.33 15.65
CA ILE A 135 -2.90 -10.14 14.68
C ILE A 135 -3.10 -9.52 13.29
N ARG A 136 -2.01 -9.04 12.69
CA ARG A 136 -2.01 -8.50 11.33
C ARG A 136 -0.60 -8.27 10.80
N SER A 137 -0.49 -7.92 9.51
CA SER A 137 0.74 -7.39 8.91
C SER A 137 1.17 -6.08 9.58
N LYS A 138 2.48 -5.81 9.60
CA LYS A 138 3.03 -4.51 10.05
C LYS A 138 2.82 -3.39 9.04
N ASP A 139 2.42 -3.73 7.83
CA ASP A 139 2.08 -2.76 6.79
C ASP A 139 0.70 -2.19 7.09
N VAL A 140 0.70 -1.08 7.81
CA VAL A 140 -0.51 -0.38 8.26
C VAL A 140 -0.55 0.98 7.61
N GLU A 141 -1.58 1.25 6.83
CA GLU A 141 -1.89 2.61 6.39
C GLU A 141 -2.37 3.40 7.59
N TYR A 142 -1.59 4.40 8.04
CA TYR A 142 -1.98 5.31 9.11
C TYR A 142 -1.38 6.69 8.91
N GLN A 143 -2.07 7.69 9.40
CA GLN A 143 -1.61 9.08 9.43
C GLN A 143 -2.02 9.75 10.74
N THR A 144 -1.36 10.86 11.05
CA THR A 144 -1.69 11.71 12.19
C THR A 144 -1.88 13.15 11.72
N ASN A 145 -2.67 13.92 12.47
CA ASN A 145 -2.64 15.37 12.33
C ASN A 145 -1.27 15.93 12.80
N GLU A 146 -1.00 17.21 12.54
CA GLU A 146 0.29 17.84 12.83
C GLU A 146 0.65 17.77 14.33
N SER A 147 -0.33 17.93 15.22
CA SER A 147 -0.13 17.81 16.66
C SER A 147 0.06 16.37 17.16
N GLY A 148 -0.17 15.35 16.36
CA GLY A 148 -0.11 13.93 16.73
C GLY A 148 -1.22 13.47 17.71
N LYS A 149 -2.27 14.28 17.89
CA LYS A 149 -3.39 13.97 18.81
C LYS A 149 -4.54 13.21 18.16
N VAL A 150 -4.61 13.24 16.85
CA VAL A 150 -5.53 12.45 16.05
C VAL A 150 -4.73 11.40 15.29
N VAL A 151 -5.11 10.15 15.47
CA VAL A 151 -4.49 9.01 14.76
C VAL A 151 -5.56 8.31 13.95
N THR A 152 -5.40 8.33 12.64
CA THR A 152 -6.29 7.68 11.68
C THR A 152 -5.57 6.49 11.04
N PHE A 153 -6.24 5.35 10.94
CA PHE A 153 -5.64 4.12 10.44
C PHE A 153 -6.66 3.25 9.70
N VAL A 154 -6.15 2.45 8.78
CA VAL A 154 -6.95 1.47 8.03
C VAL A 154 -6.75 0.08 8.63
N GLN A 155 -7.85 -0.61 8.85
CA GLN A 155 -7.88 -1.97 9.35
C GLN A 155 -8.96 -2.77 8.64
N GLU A 156 -8.57 -3.80 7.88
CA GLU A 156 -9.47 -4.73 7.21
C GLU A 156 -10.57 -4.05 6.38
N GLY A 157 -10.16 -3.10 5.52
CA GLY A 157 -11.07 -2.33 4.67
C GLY A 157 -11.97 -1.35 5.43
N GLU A 158 -11.63 -1.00 6.65
CA GLU A 158 -12.33 0.00 7.46
C GLU A 158 -11.40 1.15 7.84
N LEU A 159 -11.92 2.38 7.84
CA LEU A 159 -11.20 3.57 8.29
C LEU A 159 -11.63 3.95 9.70
N TRP A 160 -10.67 4.01 10.60
CA TRP A 160 -10.83 4.38 11.99
C TRP A 160 -10.06 5.64 12.32
N SER A 161 -10.58 6.49 13.21
CA SER A 161 -9.90 7.68 13.69
C SER A 161 -10.06 7.82 15.20
N TYR A 162 -8.93 7.89 15.91
CA TYR A 162 -8.89 8.10 17.36
C TYR A 162 -8.44 9.53 17.67
N ASN A 163 -9.31 10.31 18.29
CA ASN A 163 -9.00 11.62 18.82
C ASN A 163 -8.70 11.51 20.31
N GLN A 164 -7.44 11.71 20.68
CA GLN A 164 -6.94 11.54 22.04
C GLN A 164 -7.49 12.61 23.00
N GLU A 165 -7.65 13.85 22.54
CA GLU A 165 -8.16 14.94 23.36
C GLU A 165 -9.64 14.79 23.68
N ALA A 166 -10.45 14.48 22.68
CA ALA A 166 -11.87 14.22 22.83
C ALA A 166 -12.17 12.86 23.47
N ASN A 167 -11.20 11.93 23.44
CA ASN A 167 -11.35 10.51 23.78
C ASN A 167 -12.50 9.87 23.02
N THR A 168 -12.49 10.05 21.70
CA THR A 168 -13.47 9.48 20.77
C THR A 168 -12.77 8.60 19.75
N LEU A 169 -13.41 7.50 19.37
CA LEU A 169 -12.98 6.59 18.33
C LEU A 169 -14.07 6.54 17.27
N ALA A 170 -13.84 7.13 16.12
CA ALA A 170 -14.78 7.15 15.00
C ALA A 170 -14.49 5.98 14.05
N LYS A 171 -15.53 5.19 13.72
CA LYS A 171 -15.50 4.29 12.57
C LYS A 171 -15.95 5.10 11.35
N VAL A 172 -14.96 5.75 10.69
CA VAL A 172 -15.19 6.74 9.64
C VAL A 172 -15.80 6.12 8.40
N PHE A 173 -15.27 4.95 7.99
CA PHE A 173 -15.77 4.21 6.83
C PHE A 173 -15.77 2.71 7.08
N SER A 174 -16.81 2.02 6.60
CA SER A 174 -16.89 0.56 6.59
C SER A 174 -18.00 0.10 5.64
N PHE A 175 -17.72 -0.93 4.85
CA PHE A 175 -18.79 -1.67 4.15
C PHE A 175 -19.49 -2.70 5.04
N ARG A 176 -18.94 -3.02 6.23
CA ARG A 176 -19.52 -3.99 7.16
C ARG A 176 -20.67 -3.39 7.94
N GLY A 177 -21.77 -4.13 8.01
CA GLY A 177 -22.87 -3.86 8.93
C GLY A 177 -22.49 -4.16 10.38
N TYR A 178 -23.47 -4.03 11.29
CA TYR A 178 -23.23 -4.22 12.73
C TYR A 178 -22.73 -5.64 13.07
N GLU A 179 -23.25 -6.66 12.38
CA GLU A 179 -22.90 -8.06 12.63
C GLU A 179 -21.64 -8.50 11.86
N GLY A 180 -21.36 -7.90 10.69
CA GLY A 180 -20.16 -8.12 9.88
C GLY A 180 -19.99 -9.56 9.38
N VAL A 181 -21.07 -10.30 9.19
CA VAL A 181 -21.08 -11.73 8.84
C VAL A 181 -21.54 -12.04 7.42
N ASP A 182 -21.92 -11.03 6.65
CA ASP A 182 -22.31 -11.17 5.24
C ASP A 182 -21.04 -11.30 4.38
N ASP A 183 -20.95 -12.31 3.54
CA ASP A 183 -19.81 -12.53 2.64
C ASP A 183 -19.56 -11.31 1.74
N ARG A 184 -20.62 -10.62 1.30
CA ARG A 184 -20.54 -9.40 0.51
C ARG A 184 -19.88 -8.24 1.27
N GLU A 185 -20.16 -8.11 2.57
CA GLU A 185 -19.57 -7.07 3.43
C GLU A 185 -18.09 -7.31 3.69
N ASN A 186 -17.67 -8.57 3.67
CA ASN A 186 -16.30 -8.99 3.92
C ASN A 186 -15.49 -9.22 2.63
N TYR A 187 -16.06 -8.87 1.46
CA TYR A 187 -15.32 -8.98 0.20
C TYR A 187 -14.16 -7.97 0.17
N GLY A 188 -12.93 -8.48 0.07
CA GLY A 188 -11.69 -7.72 0.32
C GLY A 188 -11.14 -6.94 -0.88
N GLU A 189 -11.86 -6.87 -2.00
CA GLU A 189 -11.37 -6.25 -3.25
C GLU A 189 -11.50 -4.71 -3.24
N HIS A 190 -11.11 -4.06 -2.14
CA HIS A 190 -11.02 -2.61 -2.01
C HIS A 190 -9.98 -2.21 -0.98
N ASP A 191 -9.41 -1.03 -1.16
CA ASP A 191 -8.49 -0.40 -0.23
C ASP A 191 -8.91 1.05 0.10
N ILE A 192 -8.34 1.59 1.16
CA ILE A 192 -8.57 2.96 1.61
C ILE A 192 -7.23 3.69 1.70
N LYS A 193 -7.15 4.88 1.11
CA LYS A 193 -6.01 5.79 1.22
C LYS A 193 -6.39 6.99 2.04
N ILE A 194 -5.64 7.28 3.10
CA ILE A 194 -5.76 8.51 3.87
C ILE A 194 -5.01 9.60 3.11
N VAL A 195 -5.68 10.72 2.80
CA VAL A 195 -5.09 11.81 2.00
C VAL A 195 -4.62 12.94 2.90
N ASN A 196 -5.49 13.38 3.83
CA ASN A 196 -5.20 14.50 4.71
C ASN A 196 -5.99 14.39 6.02
N ILE A 197 -5.42 14.92 7.12
CA ILE A 197 -6.08 15.04 8.43
C ILE A 197 -5.81 16.44 8.94
N ASP A 198 -6.88 17.22 9.18
CA ASP A 198 -6.76 18.54 9.78
C ASP A 198 -6.57 18.49 11.30
N GLU A 199 -6.27 19.63 11.93
CA GLU A 199 -6.07 19.70 13.39
C GLU A 199 -7.35 19.41 14.20
N ALA A 200 -8.55 19.59 13.62
CA ALA A 200 -9.81 19.23 14.24
C ALA A 200 -10.11 17.72 14.14
N GLY A 201 -9.40 16.98 13.28
CA GLY A 201 -9.56 15.56 13.01
C GLY A 201 -10.54 15.26 11.88
N SER A 202 -10.84 16.26 11.01
CA SER A 202 -11.54 15.99 9.75
C SER A 202 -10.58 15.36 8.76
N ILE A 203 -11.09 14.49 7.89
CA ILE A 203 -10.27 13.59 7.08
C ILE A 203 -10.74 13.62 5.64
N ASP A 204 -9.81 13.86 4.71
CA ASP A 204 -10.01 13.55 3.30
C ASP A 204 -9.41 12.16 3.04
N TYR A 205 -10.20 11.27 2.45
CA TYR A 205 -9.78 9.91 2.17
C TYR A 205 -10.43 9.36 0.90
N ILE A 206 -9.85 8.29 0.39
CA ILE A 206 -10.27 7.67 -0.86
C ILE A 206 -10.51 6.19 -0.61
N VAL A 207 -11.64 5.69 -1.10
CA VAL A 207 -11.94 4.26 -1.20
C VAL A 207 -11.84 3.87 -2.67
N TYR A 208 -11.03 2.88 -3.00
CA TYR A 208 -10.87 2.43 -4.37
C TYR A 208 -10.93 0.91 -4.49
N GLY A 209 -11.42 0.43 -5.62
CA GLY A 209 -11.67 -0.98 -5.86
C GLY A 209 -13.16 -1.29 -6.05
N TYR A 210 -13.57 -2.47 -5.64
CA TYR A 210 -14.95 -2.93 -5.75
C TYR A 210 -15.80 -2.35 -4.62
N MET A 211 -16.91 -1.71 -4.99
CA MET A 211 -17.84 -1.10 -4.02
C MET A 211 -18.81 -2.17 -3.53
N ASN A 212 -18.58 -2.68 -2.30
CA ASN A 212 -19.35 -3.78 -1.72
C ASN A 212 -20.80 -3.39 -1.41
N ARG A 213 -21.02 -2.13 -1.07
CA ARG A 213 -22.32 -1.58 -0.68
C ARG A 213 -22.48 -0.12 -1.09
N GLY A 214 -23.68 0.40 -0.93
CA GLY A 214 -24.01 1.80 -1.17
C GLY A 214 -24.56 2.04 -2.58
N ILE A 215 -24.52 3.31 -3.00
CA ILE A 215 -25.09 3.72 -4.30
C ILE A 215 -24.29 3.22 -5.49
N HIS A 216 -23.03 2.83 -5.27
CA HIS A 216 -22.11 2.30 -6.29
C HIS A 216 -21.91 0.78 -6.17
N GLU A 217 -22.74 0.08 -5.38
CA GLU A 217 -22.61 -1.37 -5.18
C GLU A 217 -22.50 -2.11 -6.52
N GLY A 218 -21.50 -3.00 -6.62
CA GLY A 218 -21.24 -3.80 -7.82
C GLY A 218 -20.39 -3.12 -8.88
N THR A 219 -19.91 -1.90 -8.62
CA THR A 219 -19.03 -1.15 -9.53
C THR A 219 -17.61 -1.11 -8.98
N VAL A 220 -16.61 -1.21 -9.84
CA VAL A 220 -15.22 -0.88 -9.50
C VAL A 220 -15.00 0.61 -9.78
N GLY A 221 -14.32 1.31 -8.87
CA GLY A 221 -14.08 2.74 -9.04
C GLY A 221 -13.30 3.35 -7.88
N ILE A 222 -13.25 4.67 -7.89
CA ILE A 222 -12.55 5.50 -6.90
C ILE A 222 -13.56 6.47 -6.32
N ALA A 223 -13.80 6.41 -5.02
CA ALA A 223 -14.69 7.30 -4.29
C ALA A 223 -13.86 8.20 -3.36
N VAL A 224 -13.96 9.51 -3.53
CA VAL A 224 -13.32 10.51 -2.66
C VAL A 224 -14.33 10.97 -1.62
N TYR A 225 -13.94 10.93 -0.36
CA TYR A 225 -14.77 11.29 0.79
C TYR A 225 -14.15 12.39 1.62
N HIS A 226 -15.02 13.18 2.24
CA HIS A 226 -14.68 14.10 3.32
C HIS A 226 -15.44 13.70 4.60
N TYR A 227 -14.72 13.47 5.68
CA TYR A 227 -15.26 13.29 7.01
C TYR A 227 -15.11 14.57 7.82
N ASP A 228 -16.20 15.19 8.22
CA ASP A 228 -16.23 16.32 9.17
C ASP A 228 -16.29 15.77 10.60
N SER A 229 -15.22 15.94 11.35
CA SER A 229 -15.09 15.43 12.73
C SER A 229 -16.02 16.17 13.71
N LEU A 230 -16.30 17.45 13.48
CA LEU A 230 -17.12 18.28 14.37
C LEU A 230 -18.61 17.98 14.19
N ALA A 231 -19.06 17.86 12.95
CA ALA A 231 -20.42 17.47 12.62
C ALA A 231 -20.66 15.96 12.77
N ASN A 232 -19.59 15.17 12.78
CA ASN A 232 -19.61 13.71 12.68
C ASN A 232 -20.44 13.24 11.47
N THR A 233 -20.08 13.80 10.30
CA THR A 233 -20.74 13.49 9.01
C THR A 233 -19.70 13.06 8.00
N ASN A 234 -20.09 12.17 7.11
CA ASN A 234 -19.29 11.65 6.01
C ASN A 234 -19.98 11.98 4.69
N GLU A 235 -19.24 12.59 3.75
CA GLU A 235 -19.78 13.05 2.48
C GLU A 235 -18.91 12.52 1.33
N GLU A 236 -19.53 11.86 0.34
CA GLU A 236 -18.89 11.51 -0.90
C GLU A 236 -18.75 12.76 -1.77
N GLN A 237 -17.50 13.12 -2.10
CA GLN A 237 -17.17 14.30 -2.90
C GLN A 237 -17.25 14.02 -4.40
N VAL A 238 -16.77 12.87 -4.85
CA VAL A 238 -16.82 12.43 -6.25
C VAL A 238 -16.64 10.92 -6.33
N PHE A 239 -17.29 10.29 -7.30
CA PHE A 239 -17.04 8.91 -7.71
C PHE A 239 -16.53 8.85 -9.15
N ILE A 240 -15.48 8.07 -9.37
CA ILE A 240 -14.85 7.84 -10.67
C ILE A 240 -14.96 6.35 -10.98
N PRO A 241 -15.92 5.94 -11.83
CA PRO A 241 -16.04 4.53 -12.23
C PRO A 241 -14.85 4.11 -13.10
N SER A 242 -14.39 2.87 -12.93
CA SER A 242 -13.32 2.26 -13.72
C SER A 242 -13.76 0.94 -14.33
N SER A 243 -13.20 0.61 -15.51
CA SER A 243 -13.37 -0.68 -16.17
C SER A 243 -12.27 -1.69 -15.81
N GLN A 244 -11.26 -1.26 -15.05
CA GLN A 244 -10.16 -2.11 -14.59
C GLN A 244 -10.60 -3.03 -13.45
N SER A 245 -9.86 -4.13 -13.22
CA SER A 245 -10.02 -4.93 -11.99
C SER A 245 -9.39 -4.22 -10.80
N TYR A 246 -9.80 -4.61 -9.59
CA TYR A 246 -9.22 -4.08 -8.36
C TYR A 246 -7.71 -4.30 -8.31
N GLU A 247 -7.21 -5.48 -8.69
CA GLU A 247 -5.78 -5.80 -8.62
C GLU A 247 -4.95 -4.88 -9.53
N VAL A 248 -5.45 -4.58 -10.74
CA VAL A 248 -4.81 -3.62 -11.64
C VAL A 248 -4.86 -2.21 -11.04
N MET A 249 -6.02 -1.81 -10.55
CA MET A 249 -6.21 -0.51 -9.90
C MET A 249 -5.28 -0.35 -8.68
N LYS A 250 -5.17 -1.36 -7.83
CA LYS A 250 -4.29 -1.37 -6.66
C LYS A 250 -2.82 -1.17 -7.03
N SER A 251 -2.36 -1.79 -8.12
CA SER A 251 -0.98 -1.65 -8.59
C SER A 251 -0.69 -0.29 -9.24
N GLU A 252 -1.70 0.39 -9.76
CA GLU A 252 -1.56 1.66 -10.49
C GLU A 252 -1.86 2.90 -9.63
N LEU A 253 -2.88 2.83 -8.77
CA LEU A 253 -3.42 3.99 -8.05
C LEU A 253 -2.63 4.41 -6.80
N GLY A 254 -1.62 3.65 -6.37
CA GLY A 254 -0.86 3.99 -5.17
C GLY A 254 0.05 5.21 -5.31
N GLN A 255 0.22 5.76 -6.54
CA GLN A 255 1.30 6.71 -6.82
C GLN A 255 0.92 8.17 -6.51
N LEU A 256 -0.18 8.69 -7.03
CA LEU A 256 -0.58 10.07 -6.81
C LEU A 256 -2.06 10.20 -6.46
N MET A 257 -2.35 10.70 -5.27
CA MET A 257 -3.70 11.08 -4.81
C MET A 257 -3.57 12.23 -3.82
N TYR A 258 -4.00 13.42 -4.21
CA TYR A 258 -3.88 14.61 -3.37
C TYR A 258 -5.15 15.46 -3.44
N VAL A 259 -5.66 15.90 -2.29
CA VAL A 259 -6.80 16.82 -2.17
C VAL A 259 -6.30 18.13 -1.56
N THR A 260 -6.60 19.25 -2.23
CA THR A 260 -6.26 20.57 -1.72
C THR A 260 -7.32 21.10 -0.75
N GLU A 261 -6.94 22.03 0.12
CA GLU A 261 -7.90 22.75 0.97
C GLU A 261 -8.98 23.52 0.17
N SER A 262 -8.68 23.90 -1.08
CA SER A 262 -9.61 24.58 -1.98
C SER A 262 -10.62 23.65 -2.65
N GLY A 263 -10.51 22.34 -2.46
CA GLY A 263 -11.39 21.33 -3.05
C GLY A 263 -10.99 20.93 -4.47
N ALA A 264 -9.71 20.92 -4.80
CA ALA A 264 -9.19 20.29 -6.01
C ALA A 264 -8.61 18.91 -5.68
N PHE A 265 -8.97 17.90 -6.45
CA PHE A 265 -8.46 16.54 -6.34
C PHE A 265 -7.52 16.23 -7.52
N TYR A 266 -6.31 15.78 -7.22
CA TYR A 266 -5.32 15.36 -8.21
C TYR A 266 -5.07 13.86 -8.10
N ILE A 267 -5.08 13.19 -9.26
CA ILE A 267 -4.89 11.74 -9.35
C ILE A 267 -4.10 11.39 -10.62
N MET A 268 -3.23 10.38 -10.51
CA MET A 268 -2.59 9.80 -11.68
C MET A 268 -3.24 8.45 -12.01
N VAL A 269 -3.69 8.31 -13.25
CA VAL A 269 -4.29 7.09 -13.80
C VAL A 269 -3.72 6.87 -15.20
N ASP A 270 -3.24 5.67 -15.50
CA ASP A 270 -2.67 5.32 -16.80
C ASP A 270 -1.55 6.28 -17.29
N GLY A 271 -0.70 6.76 -16.37
CA GLY A 271 0.34 7.72 -16.68
C GLY A 271 -0.15 9.13 -17.01
N ASN A 272 -1.43 9.42 -16.83
CA ASN A 272 -2.02 10.74 -17.02
C ASN A 272 -2.38 11.36 -15.66
N VAL A 273 -2.04 12.61 -15.47
CA VAL A 273 -2.36 13.36 -14.26
C VAL A 273 -3.60 14.21 -14.50
N TYR A 274 -4.65 13.92 -13.74
CA TYR A 274 -5.93 14.62 -13.78
C TYR A 274 -6.08 15.55 -12.58
N GLY A 275 -6.64 16.72 -12.81
CA GLY A 275 -7.16 17.60 -11.77
C GLY A 275 -8.69 17.68 -11.89
N ILE A 276 -9.37 17.48 -10.79
CA ILE A 276 -10.84 17.49 -10.66
C ILE A 276 -11.22 18.55 -9.64
N ASP A 277 -12.01 19.54 -10.03
CA ASP A 277 -12.61 20.46 -9.08
C ASP A 277 -13.78 19.76 -8.38
N LEU A 278 -13.64 19.51 -7.08
CA LEU A 278 -14.65 18.81 -6.30
C LEU A 278 -15.97 19.59 -6.13
N ASN A 279 -16.03 20.88 -6.44
CA ASN A 279 -17.26 21.66 -6.37
C ASN A 279 -18.03 21.61 -7.68
N SER A 280 -17.36 21.88 -8.81
CA SER A 280 -17.98 21.93 -10.15
C SER A 280 -17.97 20.58 -10.87
N LEU A 281 -17.11 19.66 -10.48
CA LEU A 281 -16.79 18.38 -11.15
C LEU A 281 -16.13 18.58 -12.52
N ASP A 282 -15.59 19.77 -12.79
CA ASP A 282 -14.80 20.00 -13.99
C ASP A 282 -13.46 19.24 -13.90
N THR A 283 -13.08 18.62 -15.01
CA THR A 283 -11.82 17.87 -15.10
C THR A 283 -10.85 18.51 -16.07
N LYS A 284 -9.57 18.52 -15.71
CA LYS A 284 -8.47 18.92 -16.60
C LYS A 284 -7.37 17.84 -16.60
N VAL A 285 -6.74 17.62 -17.73
CA VAL A 285 -5.50 16.83 -17.81
C VAL A 285 -4.34 17.79 -17.65
N LEU A 286 -3.46 17.53 -16.70
CA LEU A 286 -2.28 18.34 -16.42
C LEU A 286 -1.05 17.87 -17.17
N VAL A 287 -0.84 16.54 -17.18
CA VAL A 287 0.28 15.88 -17.87
C VAL A 287 -0.24 14.57 -18.45
N GLU A 288 0.23 14.21 -19.64
CA GLU A 288 -0.14 12.96 -20.32
C GLU A 288 1.09 12.09 -20.61
N GLY A 289 0.92 10.78 -20.57
CA GLY A 289 1.88 9.79 -21.07
C GLY A 289 3.15 9.64 -20.22
N LEU A 290 3.04 9.86 -18.90
CA LEU A 290 4.14 9.64 -17.98
C LEU A 290 4.44 8.14 -17.85
N SER A 291 5.73 7.78 -17.84
CA SER A 291 6.20 6.45 -17.46
C SER A 291 6.70 6.43 -16.02
N ASP A 292 6.66 5.27 -15.38
CA ASP A 292 7.07 5.11 -13.98
C ASP A 292 8.54 5.53 -13.74
N GLU A 293 9.42 5.33 -14.72
CA GLU A 293 10.82 5.74 -14.63
C GLU A 293 11.06 7.26 -14.80
N ALA A 294 10.07 7.99 -15.30
CA ALA A 294 10.17 9.42 -15.64
C ALA A 294 9.58 10.33 -14.58
N VAL A 295 9.04 9.75 -13.49
CA VAL A 295 8.33 10.48 -12.45
C VAL A 295 8.92 10.26 -11.06
N ALA A 296 8.71 11.23 -10.18
CA ALA A 296 8.90 11.11 -8.74
C ALA A 296 7.76 11.86 -8.03
N ILE A 297 7.23 11.27 -6.96
CA ILE A 297 6.13 11.81 -6.18
C ILE A 297 6.56 11.88 -4.73
N SER A 298 6.22 12.97 -4.03
CA SER A 298 6.53 13.12 -2.61
C SER A 298 5.64 12.21 -1.74
N GLU A 299 6.08 11.91 -0.51
CA GLU A 299 5.35 11.06 0.43
C GLU A 299 3.96 11.63 0.75
N SER A 300 3.84 12.97 0.85
CA SER A 300 2.57 13.66 1.04
C SER A 300 1.67 13.72 -0.20
N ASN A 301 2.17 13.30 -1.37
CA ASN A 301 1.56 13.47 -2.70
C ASN A 301 1.39 14.95 -3.13
N ARG A 302 1.96 15.89 -2.40
CA ARG A 302 1.90 17.33 -2.72
C ARG A 302 2.72 17.68 -3.95
N PHE A 303 3.86 17.04 -4.15
CA PHE A 303 4.78 17.33 -5.25
C PHE A 303 4.84 16.16 -6.25
N LEU A 304 4.80 16.50 -7.53
CA LEU A 304 5.11 15.60 -8.65
C LEU A 304 6.24 16.22 -9.47
N ALA A 305 7.31 15.48 -9.69
CA ALA A 305 8.39 15.85 -10.59
C ALA A 305 8.44 14.89 -11.77
N TRP A 306 8.60 15.41 -13.00
CA TRP A 306 8.64 14.59 -14.22
C TRP A 306 9.56 15.19 -15.29
N VAL A 307 9.96 14.35 -16.23
CA VAL A 307 10.60 14.78 -17.48
C VAL A 307 9.62 14.60 -18.64
N ASP A 308 9.81 15.39 -19.71
CA ASP A 308 8.95 15.31 -20.90
C ASP A 308 8.94 13.86 -21.45
N PRO A 309 7.76 13.23 -21.60
CA PRO A 309 7.63 11.86 -22.10
C PRO A 309 8.24 11.65 -23.49
N SER A 310 8.36 12.70 -24.29
CA SER A 310 9.01 12.65 -25.62
C SER A 310 10.53 12.57 -25.55
N ALA A 311 11.15 12.81 -24.38
CA ALA A 311 12.60 12.84 -24.21
C ALA A 311 13.20 11.44 -24.00
N VAL A 312 13.10 10.58 -25.00
CA VAL A 312 13.48 9.14 -24.97
C VAL A 312 14.92 8.87 -24.48
N ARG A 313 15.87 9.78 -24.69
CA ARG A 313 17.28 9.62 -24.27
C ARG A 313 17.61 10.32 -22.97
N GLY A 314 16.77 11.23 -22.53
CA GLY A 314 16.97 12.07 -21.36
C GLY A 314 16.62 13.53 -21.64
N SER A 315 16.28 14.26 -20.61
CA SER A 315 15.88 15.66 -20.65
C SER A 315 16.92 16.53 -19.96
N ASP A 316 17.10 17.77 -20.44
CA ASP A 316 17.86 18.80 -19.73
C ASP A 316 17.01 19.50 -18.66
N THR A 317 15.71 19.24 -18.60
CA THR A 317 14.76 19.89 -17.69
C THR A 317 13.86 18.86 -17.01
N ILE A 318 13.70 18.99 -15.70
CA ILE A 318 12.66 18.37 -14.89
C ILE A 318 11.61 19.43 -14.60
N HIS A 319 10.34 19.11 -14.81
CA HIS A 319 9.22 19.90 -14.35
C HIS A 319 8.80 19.40 -12.98
N MET A 320 8.50 20.28 -12.04
CA MET A 320 7.96 19.92 -10.72
C MET A 320 6.75 20.79 -10.42
N ILE A 321 5.62 20.17 -10.12
CA ILE A 321 4.39 20.86 -9.69
C ILE A 321 4.21 20.70 -8.17
N ASP A 322 3.87 21.80 -7.51
CA ASP A 322 3.29 21.83 -6.17
C ASP A 322 1.76 21.91 -6.31
N PHE A 323 1.06 20.84 -6.03
CA PHE A 323 -0.40 20.80 -6.14
C PHE A 323 -1.14 21.71 -5.16
N SER A 324 -0.50 22.08 -4.04
CA SER A 324 -1.13 23.00 -3.08
C SER A 324 -1.28 24.43 -3.64
N THR A 325 -0.38 24.82 -4.57
CA THR A 325 -0.33 26.14 -5.20
C THR A 325 -0.57 26.11 -6.71
N GLU A 326 -0.61 24.94 -7.32
CA GLU A 326 -0.61 24.68 -8.77
C GLU A 326 0.60 25.30 -9.51
N LYS A 327 1.67 25.64 -8.79
CA LYS A 327 2.88 26.25 -9.37
C LYS A 327 3.80 25.18 -9.92
N VAL A 328 4.19 25.37 -11.18
CA VAL A 328 5.23 24.54 -11.82
C VAL A 328 6.58 25.24 -11.74
N THR A 329 7.59 24.49 -11.32
CA THR A 329 9.00 24.93 -11.25
C THR A 329 9.84 24.04 -12.13
N ASP A 330 10.74 24.64 -12.92
CA ASP A 330 11.64 23.93 -13.80
C ASP A 330 13.04 23.80 -13.17
N VAL A 331 13.56 22.58 -13.11
CA VAL A 331 14.91 22.27 -12.67
C VAL A 331 15.74 21.90 -13.89
N THR A 332 16.61 22.83 -14.33
CA THR A 332 17.36 22.70 -15.58
C THR A 332 18.84 22.35 -15.32
N GLY A 333 19.34 21.35 -16.02
CA GLY A 333 20.76 21.00 -16.08
C GLY A 333 21.61 22.04 -16.85
N SER A 334 22.93 21.89 -16.83
CA SER A 334 23.80 22.68 -17.71
C SER A 334 23.65 22.20 -19.17
N ALA A 335 24.14 23.01 -20.14
CA ALA A 335 23.95 22.74 -21.58
C ALA A 335 24.44 21.35 -22.09
N SER A 336 25.27 20.65 -21.31
CA SER A 336 25.79 19.31 -21.64
C SER A 336 25.28 18.23 -20.71
N ASP A 337 24.31 18.53 -19.86
CA ASP A 337 23.81 17.62 -18.84
C ASP A 337 22.35 17.23 -19.12
N TYR A 338 22.03 15.98 -18.79
CA TYR A 338 20.67 15.53 -18.60
C TYR A 338 20.36 15.39 -17.11
N VAL A 339 19.13 15.61 -16.75
CA VAL A 339 18.60 15.48 -15.39
C VAL A 339 17.51 14.42 -15.33
N LYS A 340 17.42 13.72 -14.19
CA LYS A 340 16.43 12.66 -13.96
C LYS A 340 15.82 12.82 -12.56
N PRO A 341 14.49 12.83 -12.39
CA PRO A 341 13.87 12.77 -11.08
C PRO A 341 14.17 11.39 -10.46
N LEU A 342 14.47 11.34 -9.15
CA LEU A 342 14.86 10.11 -8.47
C LEU A 342 13.94 9.78 -7.28
N GLY A 343 13.25 10.78 -6.71
CA GLY A 343 12.39 10.62 -5.56
C GLY A 343 12.37 11.85 -4.67
N PHE A 344 11.79 11.68 -3.49
CA PHE A 344 11.79 12.69 -2.43
C PHE A 344 12.29 12.04 -1.13
N MET A 345 13.15 12.74 -0.41
CA MET A 345 13.56 12.36 0.95
C MET A 345 12.79 13.24 1.92
N GLN A 346 11.83 12.68 2.61
CA GLN A 346 10.75 13.46 3.22
C GLN A 346 10.02 14.26 2.12
N GLU A 347 10.08 15.58 2.16
CA GLU A 347 9.53 16.43 1.09
C GLU A 347 10.63 17.03 0.19
N ASP A 348 11.94 16.87 0.51
CA ASP A 348 13.04 17.40 -0.29
C ASP A 348 13.23 16.62 -1.59
N PHE A 349 13.29 17.31 -2.71
CA PHE A 349 13.38 16.70 -4.03
C PHE A 349 14.80 16.18 -4.33
N VAL A 350 14.90 14.92 -4.76
CA VAL A 350 16.14 14.26 -5.13
C VAL A 350 16.20 14.02 -6.63
N TYR A 351 17.25 14.51 -7.27
CA TYR A 351 17.45 14.33 -8.71
C TYR A 351 18.91 14.02 -9.07
N GLY A 352 19.07 13.31 -10.18
CA GLY A 352 20.36 12.94 -10.73
C GLY A 352 20.78 13.82 -11.91
N VAL A 353 22.08 13.99 -12.08
CA VAL A 353 22.69 14.72 -13.21
C VAL A 353 23.69 13.81 -13.91
N ALA A 354 23.54 13.61 -15.21
CA ALA A 354 24.45 12.84 -16.05
C ALA A 354 24.93 13.67 -17.25
N LYS A 355 26.13 13.40 -17.76
CA LYS A 355 26.57 13.99 -19.04
C LYS A 355 25.69 13.40 -20.17
N SER A 356 25.12 14.25 -21.00
CA SER A 356 24.27 13.82 -22.11
C SER A 356 24.99 12.90 -23.11
N ALA A 357 26.33 13.05 -23.22
CA ALA A 357 27.17 12.20 -24.04
C ALA A 357 27.34 10.77 -23.47
N ASP A 358 27.20 10.59 -22.16
CA ASP A 358 27.40 9.31 -21.47
C ASP A 358 26.09 8.52 -21.34
N VAL A 359 24.93 9.14 -21.63
CA VAL A 359 23.61 8.48 -21.60
C VAL A 359 23.42 7.67 -22.87
N VAL A 360 23.20 6.37 -22.70
CA VAL A 360 23.09 5.41 -23.80
C VAL A 360 21.80 4.60 -23.65
N VAL A 361 21.04 4.49 -24.74
CA VAL A 361 19.90 3.57 -24.85
C VAL A 361 20.36 2.34 -25.64
N ASP A 362 20.19 1.15 -25.08
CA ASP A 362 20.55 -0.10 -25.73
C ASP A 362 19.52 -0.53 -26.78
N ALA A 363 19.78 -1.63 -27.51
CA ALA A 363 18.89 -2.13 -28.54
C ALA A 363 17.57 -2.72 -27.98
N ALA A 364 17.51 -2.98 -26.69
CA ALA A 364 16.31 -3.44 -25.99
C ALA A 364 15.48 -2.28 -25.40
N GLY A 365 15.97 -1.03 -25.51
CA GLY A 365 15.33 0.16 -24.97
C GLY A 365 15.75 0.53 -23.54
N ASN A 366 16.64 -0.23 -22.89
CA ASN A 366 17.11 0.10 -21.55
C ASN A 366 18.05 1.31 -21.58
N THR A 367 17.85 2.24 -20.69
CA THR A 367 18.66 3.46 -20.60
C THR A 367 19.71 3.33 -19.51
N LEU A 368 20.98 3.38 -19.89
CA LEU A 368 22.08 3.60 -18.97
C LEU A 368 22.23 5.10 -18.72
N PHE A 369 21.98 5.54 -17.49
CA PHE A 369 22.03 6.94 -17.08
C PHE A 369 23.08 7.12 -15.94
N PRO A 370 24.38 7.24 -16.26
CA PRO A 370 25.46 7.27 -15.27
C PRO A 370 25.53 8.66 -14.62
N MET A 371 24.88 8.84 -13.48
CA MET A 371 24.82 10.11 -12.76
C MET A 371 26.15 10.41 -12.07
N TYR A 372 26.82 11.49 -12.48
CA TYR A 372 28.01 11.96 -11.81
C TYR A 372 27.70 12.83 -10.59
N GLN A 373 26.48 13.37 -10.49
CA GLN A 373 25.96 14.07 -9.32
C GLN A 373 24.56 13.55 -8.96
N VAL A 374 24.28 13.49 -7.65
CA VAL A 374 22.93 13.41 -7.08
C VAL A 374 22.74 14.63 -6.19
N LYS A 375 21.65 15.34 -6.40
CA LYS A 375 21.34 16.59 -5.71
C LYS A 375 20.05 16.46 -4.91
N ILE A 376 20.02 17.11 -3.75
CA ILE A 376 18.84 17.26 -2.89
C ILE A 376 18.48 18.73 -2.87
N MET A 377 17.23 19.06 -3.18
CA MET A 377 16.72 20.41 -3.34
C MET A 377 15.58 20.65 -2.36
N ASP A 378 15.61 21.76 -1.64
CA ASP A 378 14.58 22.22 -0.75
C ASP A 378 13.28 22.53 -1.53
N THR A 379 12.16 22.00 -1.05
CA THR A 379 10.82 22.31 -1.56
C THR A 379 10.00 23.17 -0.61
N SER A 380 10.51 23.42 0.60
CA SER A 380 9.80 24.19 1.63
C SER A 380 9.78 25.71 1.33
N SER A 381 10.73 26.18 0.53
CA SER A 381 10.87 27.58 0.13
C SER A 381 10.64 27.77 -1.37
N GLU A 382 10.20 28.97 -1.78
CA GLU A 382 10.03 29.31 -3.20
C GLU A 382 11.37 29.39 -3.98
N GLU A 383 12.50 29.50 -3.29
CA GLU A 383 13.83 29.65 -3.88
C GLU A 383 14.40 28.30 -4.35
N HIS A 384 13.89 27.18 -3.83
CA HIS A 384 14.28 25.83 -4.18
C HIS A 384 15.80 25.61 -4.19
N GLU A 385 16.48 25.99 -3.10
CA GLU A 385 17.92 25.89 -2.99
C GLU A 385 18.43 24.43 -2.99
N VAL A 386 19.59 24.18 -3.59
CA VAL A 386 20.23 22.88 -3.52
C VAL A 386 20.91 22.72 -2.16
N LEU A 387 20.31 21.91 -1.29
CA LEU A 387 20.80 21.62 0.07
C LEU A 387 22.07 20.77 0.06
N LYS A 388 22.15 19.83 -0.88
CA LYS A 388 23.26 18.85 -0.95
C LYS A 388 23.55 18.45 -2.38
N THR A 389 24.84 18.35 -2.69
CA THR A 389 25.32 17.70 -3.91
C THR A 389 26.26 16.56 -3.53
N TYR A 390 25.93 15.35 -3.96
CA TYR A 390 26.83 14.21 -3.92
C TYR A 390 27.58 14.13 -5.25
N GLU A 391 28.90 14.10 -5.20
CA GLU A 391 29.78 13.90 -6.33
C GLU A 391 31.05 13.18 -5.85
N LYS A 392 31.45 12.12 -6.55
CA LYS A 392 32.68 11.37 -6.21
C LYS A 392 33.46 11.03 -7.47
N PRO A 393 34.65 11.59 -7.65
CA PRO A 393 35.46 11.37 -8.86
C PRO A 393 35.69 9.89 -9.15
N GLY A 394 35.46 9.48 -10.41
CA GLY A 394 35.60 8.09 -10.87
C GLY A 394 34.44 7.16 -10.52
N TYR A 395 33.43 7.63 -9.80
CA TYR A 395 32.21 6.91 -9.52
C TYR A 395 30.98 7.61 -10.12
N TYR A 396 30.02 6.82 -10.52
CA TYR A 396 28.71 7.27 -10.99
C TYR A 396 27.63 6.57 -10.19
N VAL A 397 26.47 7.18 -10.05
CA VAL A 397 25.30 6.57 -9.45
C VAL A 397 24.40 6.05 -10.56
N GLN A 398 24.01 4.79 -10.49
CA GLN A 398 23.10 4.16 -11.44
C GLN A 398 21.65 4.26 -10.98
N SER A 399 21.42 4.00 -9.70
CA SER A 399 20.11 4.07 -9.07
C SER A 399 20.23 4.44 -7.60
N ILE A 400 19.12 4.86 -7.01
CA ILE A 400 19.04 5.12 -5.57
C ILE A 400 17.90 4.32 -4.94
N ALA A 401 17.96 4.17 -3.61
CA ALA A 401 16.83 3.77 -2.79
C ALA A 401 16.74 4.74 -1.61
N ILE A 402 15.54 5.25 -1.34
CA ILE A 402 15.28 6.18 -0.24
C ILE A 402 14.57 5.41 0.87
N SER A 403 15.06 5.53 2.11
CA SER A 403 14.43 4.94 3.30
C SER A 403 14.54 5.92 4.46
N GLY A 404 13.41 6.54 4.82
CA GLY A 404 13.35 7.60 5.82
C GLY A 404 14.32 8.74 5.50
N TYR A 405 15.31 8.98 6.37
CA TYR A 405 16.33 10.03 6.21
C TYR A 405 17.62 9.57 5.53
N THR A 406 17.61 8.42 4.84
CA THR A 406 18.78 7.85 4.20
C THR A 406 18.54 7.58 2.72
N ILE A 407 19.46 8.02 1.87
CA ILE A 407 19.52 7.69 0.44
C ILE A 407 20.68 6.72 0.24
N TYR A 408 20.39 5.51 -0.19
CA TYR A 408 21.37 4.52 -0.61
C TYR A 408 21.70 4.73 -2.09
N LEU A 409 22.99 4.76 -2.44
CA LEU A 409 23.49 5.05 -3.78
C LEU A 409 24.12 3.79 -4.38
N ASN A 410 23.47 3.17 -5.35
CA ASN A 410 24.04 2.06 -6.11
C ASN A 410 25.00 2.65 -7.16
N ARG A 411 26.29 2.37 -7.00
CA ARG A 411 27.32 3.00 -7.80
C ARG A 411 27.89 2.08 -8.86
N ILE A 412 28.37 2.69 -9.93
CA ILE A 412 29.12 2.07 -11.02
C ILE A 412 30.42 2.84 -11.30
N GLN A 413 31.38 2.17 -11.91
CA GLN A 413 32.65 2.76 -12.38
C GLN A 413 32.87 2.43 -13.84
N ASN A 414 33.43 3.39 -14.61
CA ASN A 414 33.85 3.14 -15.98
C ASN A 414 35.28 2.57 -15.98
N ASN A 415 35.46 1.33 -16.44
CA ASN A 415 36.76 0.66 -16.53
C ASN A 415 37.49 0.91 -17.87
N GLY A 416 36.97 1.82 -18.70
CA GLY A 416 37.47 2.17 -20.01
C GLY A 416 36.84 1.39 -21.18
N THR A 417 36.09 0.34 -20.89
CA THR A 417 35.35 -0.46 -21.90
C THR A 417 33.86 -0.55 -21.58
N ALA A 418 33.50 -0.55 -20.30
CA ALA A 418 32.13 -0.66 -19.83
C ALA A 418 31.99 -0.06 -18.43
N TYR A 419 30.74 0.20 -18.02
CA TYR A 419 30.42 0.46 -16.63
C TYR A 419 30.26 -0.87 -15.88
N VAL A 420 30.86 -0.96 -14.70
CA VAL A 420 30.81 -2.13 -13.81
C VAL A 420 30.36 -1.71 -12.42
N ASP A 421 29.72 -2.60 -11.71
CA ASP A 421 29.24 -2.34 -10.34
C ASP A 421 30.39 -1.94 -9.40
N ALA A 422 30.10 -1.05 -8.48
CA ALA A 422 30.99 -0.59 -7.44
C ALA A 422 30.30 -0.61 -6.07
N ASP A 423 31.09 -0.47 -5.00
CA ASP A 423 30.55 -0.46 -3.63
C ASP A 423 29.45 0.61 -3.47
N GLN A 424 28.38 0.25 -2.78
CA GLN A 424 27.30 1.16 -2.43
C GLN A 424 27.82 2.29 -1.50
N ASP A 425 27.24 3.48 -1.63
CA ASP A 425 27.48 4.62 -0.75
C ASP A 425 26.14 5.14 -0.21
N MET A 426 26.15 6.10 0.72
CA MET A 426 24.91 6.64 1.28
C MET A 426 25.01 8.13 1.59
N ILE A 427 23.86 8.79 1.56
CA ILE A 427 23.64 10.14 2.08
C ILE A 427 22.68 10.02 3.26
N MET A 428 23.05 10.53 4.43
CA MET A 428 22.19 10.56 5.62
C MET A 428 21.92 12.00 6.03
N ASN A 429 20.67 12.31 6.31
CA ASN A 429 20.27 13.53 6.98
C ASN A 429 20.13 13.25 8.48
N ARG A 430 21.13 13.66 9.29
CA ARG A 430 21.14 13.41 10.74
C ARG A 430 20.28 14.39 11.54
N GLU A 431 19.89 15.52 10.95
CA GLU A 431 19.04 16.53 11.60
C GLU A 431 17.57 16.12 11.62
N GLY A 432 17.19 15.14 10.78
CA GLY A 432 15.83 14.63 10.66
C GLY A 432 15.42 13.50 11.61
N ASP A 433 16.30 13.06 12.53
CA ASP A 433 15.96 12.09 13.58
C ASP A 433 15.06 12.72 14.67
N SER A 434 14.05 13.50 14.27
CA SER A 434 12.94 13.80 15.17
C SER A 434 12.20 12.50 15.42
N LEU A 435 12.19 12.07 16.68
CA LEU A 435 11.46 10.90 17.16
C LEU A 435 10.07 10.89 16.50
N LYS A 436 9.78 9.89 15.68
CA LYS A 436 8.40 9.60 15.27
C LYS A 436 7.63 9.39 16.56
N VAL A 437 6.69 10.25 16.82
CA VAL A 437 5.95 10.26 18.08
C VAL A 437 4.88 9.18 18.06
N VAL A 438 4.40 8.84 16.87
CA VAL A 438 3.44 7.77 16.60
C VAL A 438 4.11 6.79 15.64
N ASP A 439 4.13 5.50 15.95
CA ASP A 439 4.80 4.49 15.14
C ASP A 439 4.17 3.11 15.32
N ILE A 440 4.44 2.21 14.38
CA ILE A 440 4.03 0.81 14.45
C ILE A 440 5.00 0.02 15.33
N ALA A 441 4.45 -0.69 16.30
CA ALA A 441 5.20 -1.57 17.18
C ALA A 441 4.56 -2.96 17.25
N THR A 442 5.23 -3.89 17.92
CA THR A 442 4.71 -5.24 18.12
C THR A 442 4.72 -5.63 19.59
N LYS A 443 3.78 -6.51 19.94
CA LYS A 443 3.63 -7.11 21.27
C LYS A 443 3.44 -8.62 21.08
N ASN A 444 4.10 -9.42 21.91
CA ASN A 444 3.93 -10.88 21.90
C ASN A 444 3.10 -11.33 23.10
N THR A 445 2.25 -12.33 22.87
CA THR A 445 1.48 -13.04 23.89
C THR A 445 1.51 -14.54 23.61
N ASP A 446 1.26 -15.36 24.63
CA ASP A 446 1.29 -16.81 24.49
C ASP A 446 0.18 -17.33 23.56
N GLU A 447 -0.96 -16.65 23.50
CA GLU A 447 -2.13 -17.10 22.72
C GLU A 447 -2.17 -16.58 21.28
N LYS A 448 -1.74 -15.34 21.07
CA LYS A 448 -1.84 -14.65 19.78
C LYS A 448 -0.48 -14.49 19.10
N GLU A 449 0.61 -14.94 19.75
CA GLU A 449 1.97 -14.72 19.28
C GLU A 449 2.21 -13.21 19.02
N THR A 450 2.70 -12.84 17.85
CA THR A 450 2.97 -11.44 17.51
C THR A 450 1.67 -10.70 17.16
N GLN A 451 1.44 -9.60 17.82
CA GLN A 451 0.37 -8.64 17.53
C GLN A 451 0.96 -7.27 17.18
N VAL A 452 0.27 -6.52 16.36
CA VAL A 452 0.65 -5.16 15.93
C VAL A 452 -0.12 -4.12 16.73
N LEU A 453 0.53 -3.01 17.03
CA LEU A 453 -0.07 -1.87 17.71
C LEU A 453 0.50 -0.55 17.15
N ILE A 454 -0.26 0.51 17.26
CA ILE A 454 0.18 1.89 17.02
C ILE A 454 0.56 2.48 18.38
N THR A 455 1.78 2.99 18.52
CA THR A 455 2.20 3.74 19.70
C THR A 455 1.68 5.17 19.63
N LEU A 456 1.16 5.69 20.72
CA LEU A 456 0.64 7.05 20.83
C LEU A 456 1.68 7.99 21.43
N GLN A 457 1.57 9.27 21.15
CA GLN A 457 2.41 10.32 21.71
C GLN A 457 2.30 10.40 23.23
N ASP A 458 1.08 10.37 23.73
CA ASP A 458 0.78 10.44 25.16
C ASP A 458 -0.05 9.22 25.58
N GLU A 459 -0.16 9.02 26.90
CA GLU A 459 -1.06 8.01 27.44
C GLU A 459 -2.52 8.32 27.07
N ALA A 460 -3.24 7.30 26.60
CA ALA A 460 -4.68 7.37 26.40
C ALA A 460 -5.40 7.69 27.71
N LYS A 461 -6.55 8.35 27.60
CA LYS A 461 -7.38 8.59 28.78
C LYS A 461 -7.86 7.28 29.40
N LYS A 462 -7.89 7.21 30.73
CA LYS A 462 -8.25 5.99 31.49
C LYS A 462 -9.68 5.46 31.23
N LYS A 463 -10.51 6.22 30.52
CA LYS A 463 -11.89 5.81 30.16
C LYS A 463 -11.91 5.25 28.75
N THR A 464 -12.68 4.19 28.54
CA THR A 464 -12.98 3.68 27.20
C THR A 464 -13.44 4.81 26.29
N PRO A 465 -12.88 4.97 25.08
CA PRO A 465 -13.29 6.03 24.19
C PRO A 465 -14.77 5.86 23.79
N LYS A 466 -15.41 6.99 23.51
CA LYS A 466 -16.75 6.97 22.93
C LYS A 466 -16.63 6.58 21.45
N ILE A 467 -17.27 5.47 21.07
CA ILE A 467 -17.34 5.07 19.66
C ILE A 467 -18.35 5.97 18.94
N LEU A 468 -17.93 6.51 17.80
CA LEU A 468 -18.74 7.34 16.91
C LEU A 468 -18.94 6.60 15.59
N THR A 469 -20.17 6.68 15.06
CA THR A 469 -20.49 6.29 13.69
C THR A 469 -20.96 7.56 12.97
N PRO A 470 -20.28 8.01 11.93
CA PRO A 470 -20.69 9.19 11.18
C PRO A 470 -22.06 9.01 10.53
N LYS A 471 -22.74 10.12 10.31
CA LYS A 471 -23.94 10.15 9.47
C LYS A 471 -23.49 10.39 8.03
N GLU A 472 -23.98 9.58 7.13
CA GLU A 472 -23.77 9.80 5.70
C GLU A 472 -24.62 10.98 5.22
N THR A 473 -23.99 11.90 4.49
CA THR A 473 -24.66 12.96 3.77
C THR A 473 -24.95 12.46 2.36
N ILE A 474 -26.24 12.23 2.05
CA ILE A 474 -26.68 11.78 0.73
C ILE A 474 -26.99 13.02 -0.09
N LEU A 475 -26.26 13.22 -1.19
CA LEU A 475 -26.50 14.29 -2.15
C LEU A 475 -27.57 13.86 -3.17
N GLU A 476 -28.47 14.79 -3.56
CA GLU A 476 -29.55 14.50 -4.54
C GLU A 476 -29.00 14.26 -5.96
N GLN A 477 -27.80 14.78 -6.27
CA GLN A 477 -27.17 14.64 -7.58
C GLN A 477 -26.04 13.61 -7.53
N LYS A 478 -25.95 12.79 -8.59
CA LYS A 478 -24.78 11.95 -8.79
C LYS A 478 -23.54 12.82 -9.00
N ARG A 479 -22.53 12.62 -8.16
CA ARG A 479 -21.23 13.28 -8.26
C ARG A 479 -20.25 12.36 -8.97
N GLU A 480 -20.55 11.99 -10.21
CA GLU A 480 -19.78 11.03 -10.99
C GLU A 480 -18.99 11.75 -12.09
N VAL A 481 -17.72 11.41 -12.20
CA VAL A 481 -16.78 11.90 -13.20
C VAL A 481 -16.18 10.72 -13.93
N SER A 482 -16.19 10.75 -15.27
CA SER A 482 -15.52 9.74 -16.08
C SER A 482 -14.18 10.26 -16.57
N LEU A 483 -13.10 9.56 -16.24
CA LEU A 483 -11.78 9.81 -16.81
C LEU A 483 -11.61 9.04 -18.11
N LYS A 484 -10.74 9.52 -18.99
CA LYS A 484 -10.41 8.85 -20.24
C LYS A 484 -9.47 7.68 -19.90
N GLU A 485 -9.97 6.46 -19.96
CA GLU A 485 -9.13 5.26 -19.88
C GLU A 485 -8.52 4.99 -21.27
N GLU A 486 -7.18 4.79 -21.33
CA GLU A 486 -6.51 4.36 -22.54
C GLU A 486 -6.60 2.83 -22.66
N LYS A 487 -7.29 2.36 -23.72
CA LYS A 487 -7.57 0.92 -23.91
C LYS A 487 -6.38 0.08 -24.41
N ASP A 488 -5.28 0.69 -24.80
CA ASP A 488 -4.12 0.01 -25.42
C ASP A 488 -2.80 0.45 -24.77
N ASN A 489 -2.66 0.21 -23.49
CA ASN A 489 -1.38 0.39 -22.84
C ASN A 489 -0.54 -0.86 -23.06
N ASN A 490 0.66 -0.72 -23.63
CA ASN A 490 1.68 -1.77 -23.69
C ASN A 490 2.23 -2.03 -22.26
N ARG A 491 1.36 -2.42 -21.33
CA ARG A 491 1.73 -2.71 -19.95
C ARG A 491 1.96 -4.20 -19.75
N TYR A 492 2.90 -4.50 -18.87
CA TYR A 492 3.24 -5.85 -18.42
C TYR A 492 2.64 -6.06 -17.03
N TYR A 493 1.91 -7.13 -16.87
CA TYR A 493 1.29 -7.53 -15.63
C TYR A 493 2.08 -8.70 -15.04
N VAL A 494 2.62 -8.53 -13.83
CA VAL A 494 3.26 -9.62 -13.10
C VAL A 494 2.22 -10.29 -12.21
N TYR A 495 1.86 -11.51 -12.59
CA TYR A 495 0.84 -12.29 -11.90
C TYR A 495 1.50 -13.42 -11.10
N VAL A 496 1.31 -13.41 -9.79
CA VAL A 496 1.91 -14.38 -8.87
C VAL A 496 0.89 -14.81 -7.82
N LYS A 497 0.78 -16.12 -7.56
CA LYS A 497 -0.10 -16.70 -6.53
C LYS A 497 -1.58 -16.36 -6.67
N GLY A 498 -2.04 -15.99 -7.83
CA GLY A 498 -3.44 -15.65 -8.07
C GLY A 498 -3.74 -14.14 -8.04
N GLU A 499 -2.73 -13.29 -7.90
CA GLU A 499 -2.86 -11.83 -7.80
C GLU A 499 -1.91 -11.12 -8.76
N VAL A 500 -2.25 -9.89 -9.16
CA VAL A 500 -1.34 -8.98 -9.88
C VAL A 500 -0.50 -8.25 -8.83
N VAL A 501 0.81 -8.50 -8.83
CA VAL A 501 1.74 -7.91 -7.86
C VAL A 501 2.47 -6.68 -8.40
N LEU A 502 2.47 -6.49 -9.72
CA LEU A 502 3.05 -5.31 -10.37
C LEU A 502 2.39 -5.11 -11.74
N THR A 503 2.10 -3.85 -12.07
CA THR A 503 1.81 -3.39 -13.43
C THR A 503 2.88 -2.38 -13.80
N THR A 504 3.54 -2.55 -14.95
CA THR A 504 4.64 -1.68 -15.40
C THR A 504 4.70 -1.61 -16.93
N ASP A 505 5.24 -0.54 -17.47
CA ASP A 505 5.58 -0.41 -18.89
C ASP A 505 7.00 -0.96 -19.22
N SER A 506 7.78 -1.30 -18.19
CA SER A 506 9.15 -1.83 -18.27
C SER A 506 9.18 -3.36 -18.27
N VAL A 507 9.61 -3.98 -19.39
CA VAL A 507 9.85 -5.44 -19.46
C VAL A 507 10.87 -5.89 -18.41
N SER A 508 11.90 -5.08 -18.17
CA SER A 508 12.98 -5.38 -17.22
C SER A 508 12.43 -5.50 -15.80
N ASP A 509 11.61 -4.54 -15.38
CA ASP A 509 11.02 -4.51 -14.04
C ASP A 509 10.02 -5.64 -13.86
N ALA A 510 9.21 -5.94 -14.88
CA ALA A 510 8.32 -7.08 -14.87
C ALA A 510 9.09 -8.41 -14.65
N ILE A 511 10.22 -8.60 -15.35
CA ILE A 511 11.05 -9.80 -15.20
C ILE A 511 11.71 -9.85 -13.81
N ILE A 512 12.23 -8.73 -13.32
CA ILE A 512 12.84 -8.64 -11.98
C ILE A 512 11.81 -8.96 -10.91
N ALA A 513 10.63 -8.34 -10.97
CA ALA A 513 9.55 -8.58 -10.03
C ALA A 513 9.09 -10.06 -10.07
N ALA A 514 8.88 -10.63 -11.26
CA ALA A 514 8.52 -12.03 -11.40
C ALA A 514 9.57 -12.97 -10.79
N ASN A 515 10.85 -12.70 -10.99
CA ASN A 515 11.95 -13.50 -10.43
C ASN A 515 12.08 -13.35 -8.92
N SER A 516 11.79 -12.17 -8.36
CA SER A 516 11.87 -11.94 -6.91
C SER A 516 10.77 -12.67 -6.14
N GLN A 517 9.65 -12.99 -6.80
CA GLN A 517 8.49 -13.67 -6.22
C GLN A 517 8.51 -15.20 -6.43
N MET A 518 9.46 -15.72 -7.22
CA MET A 518 9.65 -17.16 -7.37
C MET A 518 10.46 -17.69 -6.19
N GLY A 519 9.79 -17.85 -5.05
CA GLY A 519 10.28 -18.51 -3.87
C GLY A 519 9.78 -19.95 -3.79
#